data_1d8b0158f46d383e3867fdf874213b86
#
_entry.id   1d8b0158f46d383e3867fdf874213b86
#
_cell.length_a   1.000
_cell.length_b   1.000
_cell.length_c   1.000
_cell.angle_alpha   90.00
_cell.angle_beta   90.00
_cell.angle_gamma   90.00
#
_symmetry.space_group_name_H-M   'P 1'
#
loop_
_entity.id
_entity.type
_entity.pdbx_description
1 polymer ?
#
loop_
_entity_poly.entity_id
_entity_poly.type
_entity_poly.pdbx_seq_one_letter_code
_entity_poly.pdbx_strand_id
1 'polypeptide(L)'
;MWILGVFPFALQALGMVFDEGYFHVRRGLPKWERIGHPLDTCSVLVCMGFILFVPFSTSTLTCYIALAAFSSILVTKDEFVHKEHCPAAEQWLHAVLFTLHPIALACAGFMWPIVQGVEVTPWIARWLNNTEALRFFLQVQFGTMVFFTIYQIIFWNIIWKDKPVLKQ
;
A
#
# COMPACT_ATOMS: atom_id res chain seq x y z
N MET A 1 -6.52 -20.01 8.90
CA MET A 1 -7.15 -19.27 7.78
C MET A 1 -6.65 -17.82 7.69
N TRP A 2 -5.80 -17.36 8.62
CA TRP A 2 -5.21 -16.01 8.64
C TRP A 2 -4.48 -15.61 7.34
N ILE A 3 -3.93 -16.60 6.61
CA ILE A 3 -3.25 -16.40 5.31
C ILE A 3 -4.15 -15.66 4.30
N LEU A 4 -5.47 -15.87 4.34
CA LEU A 4 -6.40 -15.16 3.43
C LEU A 4 -6.45 -13.66 3.70
N GLY A 5 -6.25 -13.24 4.96
CA GLY A 5 -6.15 -11.81 5.29
C GLY A 5 -4.86 -11.16 4.79
N VAL A 6 -3.79 -11.94 4.62
CA VAL A 6 -2.48 -11.49 4.12
C VAL A 6 -2.43 -11.49 2.58
N PHE A 7 -3.26 -12.27 1.92
CA PHE A 7 -3.23 -12.46 0.48
C PHE A 7 -3.35 -11.16 -0.36
N PRO A 8 -4.23 -10.18 -0.03
CA PRO A 8 -4.28 -8.91 -0.77
C PRO A 8 -2.97 -8.13 -0.72
N PHE A 9 -2.26 -8.16 0.41
CA PHE A 9 -0.96 -7.52 0.54
C PHE A 9 0.11 -8.19 -0.33
N ALA A 10 0.11 -9.52 -0.41
CA ALA A 10 1.03 -10.25 -1.26
C ALA A 10 0.80 -9.93 -2.74
N LEU A 11 -0.46 -9.89 -3.19
CA LEU A 11 -0.81 -9.51 -4.56
C LEU A 11 -0.42 -8.06 -4.85
N GLN A 12 -0.68 -7.14 -3.92
CA GLN A 12 -0.30 -5.74 -4.09
C GLN A 12 1.22 -5.58 -4.16
N ALA A 13 1.97 -6.26 -3.28
CA ALA A 13 3.43 -6.22 -3.31
C ALA A 13 4.00 -6.76 -4.62
N LEU A 14 3.48 -7.89 -5.11
CA LEU A 14 3.88 -8.45 -6.41
C LEU A 14 3.57 -7.50 -7.57
N GLY A 15 2.39 -6.90 -7.57
CA GLY A 15 2.01 -5.90 -8.56
C GLY A 15 2.94 -4.68 -8.54
N MET A 16 3.25 -4.15 -7.34
CA MET A 16 4.17 -3.01 -7.18
C MET A 16 5.60 -3.35 -7.61
N VAL A 17 6.11 -4.54 -7.29
CA VAL A 17 7.44 -4.98 -7.73
C VAL A 17 7.50 -5.13 -9.25
N PHE A 18 6.43 -5.64 -9.87
CA PHE A 18 6.36 -5.75 -11.32
C PHE A 18 6.25 -4.37 -11.99
N ASP A 19 5.42 -3.49 -11.47
CA ASP A 19 5.26 -2.12 -11.94
C ASP A 19 6.59 -1.35 -11.90
N GLU A 20 7.23 -1.34 -10.74
CA GLU A 20 8.51 -0.68 -10.53
C GLU A 20 9.61 -1.28 -11.40
N GLY A 21 9.78 -2.61 -11.39
CA GLY A 21 10.89 -3.28 -12.08
C GLY A 21 10.74 -3.36 -13.59
N TYR A 22 9.51 -3.44 -14.08
CA TYR A 22 9.25 -3.61 -15.53
C TYR A 22 8.85 -2.31 -16.21
N PHE A 23 7.83 -1.61 -15.70
CA PHE A 23 7.33 -0.40 -16.36
C PHE A 23 8.16 0.83 -16.02
N HIS A 24 8.33 1.16 -14.74
CA HIS A 24 8.97 2.39 -14.32
C HIS A 24 10.45 2.45 -14.70
N VAL A 25 11.22 1.37 -14.48
CA VAL A 25 12.65 1.34 -14.85
C VAL A 25 12.87 1.44 -16.37
N ARG A 26 11.95 0.91 -17.17
CA ARG A 26 12.04 1.00 -18.65
C ARG A 26 11.62 2.35 -19.19
N ARG A 27 10.50 2.88 -18.71
CA ARG A 27 9.92 4.15 -19.16
C ARG A 27 10.63 5.37 -18.58
N GLY A 28 11.12 5.25 -17.35
CA GLY A 28 11.47 6.37 -16.49
C GLY A 28 10.22 6.99 -15.86
N LEU A 29 10.37 7.63 -14.70
CA LEU A 29 9.26 8.31 -14.04
C LEU A 29 9.29 9.81 -14.35
N PRO A 30 8.17 10.40 -14.81
CA PRO A 30 8.02 11.86 -14.88
C PRO A 30 8.07 12.47 -13.48
N LYS A 31 8.44 13.75 -13.38
CA LYS A 31 8.66 14.44 -12.08
C LYS A 31 7.46 14.32 -11.13
N TRP A 32 6.25 14.35 -11.68
CA TRP A 32 5.02 14.22 -10.88
C TRP A 32 4.95 12.86 -10.18
N GLU A 33 5.19 11.77 -10.89
CA GLU A 33 5.15 10.42 -10.33
C GLU A 33 6.27 10.19 -9.30
N ARG A 34 7.46 10.81 -9.48
CA ARG A 34 8.56 10.74 -8.50
C ARG A 34 8.20 11.32 -7.14
N ILE A 35 7.24 12.25 -7.10
CA ILE A 35 6.70 12.83 -5.87
C ILE A 35 5.44 12.09 -5.44
N GLY A 36 4.58 11.74 -6.38
CA GLY A 36 3.30 11.07 -6.15
C GLY A 36 3.46 9.72 -5.45
N HIS A 37 4.31 8.84 -5.98
CA HIS A 37 4.51 7.51 -5.43
C HIS A 37 5.00 7.48 -3.96
N PRO A 38 6.02 8.28 -3.55
CA PRO A 38 6.35 8.40 -2.13
C PRO A 38 5.21 8.91 -1.25
N LEU A 39 4.39 9.83 -1.75
CA LEU A 39 3.22 10.33 -1.00
C LEU A 39 2.17 9.23 -0.80
N ASP A 40 1.92 8.42 -1.82
CA ASP A 40 1.02 7.27 -1.72
C ASP A 40 1.52 6.27 -0.69
N THR A 41 2.81 5.91 -0.77
CA THR A 41 3.43 5.01 0.19
C THR A 41 3.42 5.59 1.60
N CYS A 42 3.65 6.89 1.78
CA CYS A 42 3.53 7.57 3.07
C CYS A 42 2.12 7.50 3.63
N SER A 43 1.08 7.63 2.80
CA SER A 43 -0.30 7.53 3.26
C SER A 43 -0.64 6.13 3.79
N VAL A 44 -0.11 5.07 3.16
CA VAL A 44 -0.21 3.69 3.66
C VAL A 44 0.58 3.52 4.95
N LEU A 45 1.79 4.08 5.03
CA LEU A 45 2.61 4.04 6.25
C LEU A 45 1.88 4.66 7.43
N VAL A 46 1.17 5.78 7.23
CA VAL A 46 0.35 6.39 8.28
C VAL A 46 -0.75 5.43 8.73
N CYS A 47 -1.45 4.77 7.81
CA CYS A 47 -2.48 3.77 8.13
C CYS A 47 -1.90 2.57 8.89
N MET A 48 -0.77 2.03 8.46
CA MET A 48 -0.12 0.88 9.09
C MET A 48 0.48 1.24 10.45
N GLY A 49 1.11 2.41 10.56
CA GLY A 49 1.61 2.94 11.84
C GLY A 49 0.48 3.18 12.83
N PHE A 50 -0.68 3.66 12.36
CA PHE A 50 -1.85 3.84 13.20
C PHE A 50 -2.29 2.51 13.83
N ILE A 51 -2.37 1.43 13.07
CA ILE A 51 -2.72 0.09 13.57
C ILE A 51 -1.70 -0.44 14.58
N LEU A 52 -0.40 -0.21 14.34
CA LEU A 52 0.66 -0.75 15.19
C LEU A 52 0.81 0.02 16.50
N PHE A 53 0.61 1.33 16.50
CA PHE A 53 0.99 2.20 17.62
C PHE A 53 -0.19 2.86 18.34
N VAL A 54 -1.38 2.90 17.75
CA VAL A 54 -2.57 3.51 18.35
C VAL A 54 -3.47 2.42 18.97
N PRO A 55 -3.91 2.56 20.24
CA PRO A 55 -4.85 1.62 20.86
C PRO A 55 -6.18 1.55 20.10
N PHE A 56 -6.72 0.35 19.92
CA PHE A 56 -8.01 0.14 19.29
C PHE A 56 -9.16 0.64 20.18
N SER A 57 -10.02 1.45 19.59
CA SER A 57 -11.29 1.91 20.18
C SER A 57 -12.25 2.31 19.05
N THR A 58 -13.52 2.54 19.36
CA THR A 58 -14.51 3.01 18.37
C THR A 58 -14.09 4.35 17.74
N SER A 59 -13.57 5.27 18.55
CA SER A 59 -13.11 6.59 18.06
C SER A 59 -11.90 6.45 17.14
N THR A 60 -10.91 5.64 17.55
CA THR A 60 -9.70 5.43 16.73
C THR A 60 -10.01 4.62 15.46
N LEU A 61 -10.99 3.71 15.49
CA LEU A 61 -11.48 3.03 14.30
C LEU A 61 -12.07 4.01 13.29
N THR A 62 -12.86 4.99 13.74
CA THR A 62 -13.40 6.03 12.85
C THR A 62 -12.29 6.86 12.21
N CYS A 63 -11.27 7.24 12.99
CA CYS A 63 -10.08 7.93 12.45
C CYS A 63 -9.34 7.07 11.42
N TYR A 64 -9.16 5.78 11.72
CA TYR A 64 -8.51 4.84 10.79
C TYR A 64 -9.29 4.71 9.46
N ILE A 65 -10.61 4.57 9.54
CA ILE A 65 -11.46 4.50 8.33
C ILE A 65 -11.30 5.77 7.48
N ALA A 66 -11.25 6.94 8.11
CA ALA A 66 -11.03 8.20 7.40
C ALA A 66 -9.64 8.25 6.74
N LEU A 67 -8.58 7.80 7.43
CA LEU A 67 -7.22 7.71 6.89
C LEU A 67 -7.15 6.70 5.73
N ALA A 68 -7.76 5.53 5.86
CA ALA A 68 -7.78 4.50 4.83
C ALA A 68 -8.57 4.96 3.58
N ALA A 69 -9.69 5.64 3.78
CA ALA A 69 -10.46 6.24 2.69
C ALA A 69 -9.64 7.34 1.98
N PHE A 70 -9.00 8.22 2.75
CA PHE A 70 -8.11 9.24 2.19
C PHE A 70 -6.98 8.63 1.38
N SER A 71 -6.27 7.63 1.93
CA SER A 71 -5.20 6.92 1.22
C SER A 71 -5.70 6.27 -0.07
N SER A 72 -6.89 5.64 -0.03
CA SER A 72 -7.50 4.98 -1.21
C SER A 72 -7.92 5.99 -2.30
N ILE A 73 -8.30 7.20 -1.93
CA ILE A 73 -8.59 8.26 -2.90
C ILE A 73 -7.28 8.85 -3.44
N LEU A 74 -6.29 9.05 -2.55
CA LEU A 74 -5.02 9.69 -2.92
C LEU A 74 -4.30 8.92 -4.02
N VAL A 75 -4.25 7.60 -3.98
CA VAL A 75 -3.55 6.78 -5.00
C VAL A 75 -4.16 6.91 -6.39
N THR A 76 -5.43 7.33 -6.51
CA THR A 76 -6.08 7.52 -7.81
C THR A 76 -5.67 8.80 -8.54
N LYS A 77 -4.96 9.72 -7.88
CA LYS A 77 -4.50 11.00 -8.47
C LYS A 77 -3.60 10.81 -9.69
N ASP A 78 -2.84 9.71 -9.71
CA ASP A 78 -1.88 9.44 -10.76
C ASP A 78 -2.54 9.00 -12.07
N GLU A 79 -3.81 8.58 -12.04
CA GLU A 79 -4.57 8.17 -13.23
C GLU A 79 -4.67 9.29 -14.27
N PHE A 80 -4.73 10.55 -13.84
CA PHE A 80 -4.75 11.69 -14.75
C PHE A 80 -3.47 11.82 -15.58
N VAL A 81 -2.33 11.38 -15.03
CA VAL A 81 -1.03 11.38 -15.71
C VAL A 81 -0.83 10.09 -16.50
N HIS A 82 -1.23 8.95 -15.93
CA HIS A 82 -1.08 7.63 -16.53
C HIS A 82 -1.81 7.51 -17.87
N LYS A 83 -2.99 8.11 -17.98
CA LYS A 83 -3.78 8.11 -19.21
C LYS A 83 -2.99 8.62 -20.44
N GLU A 84 -2.08 9.56 -20.23
CA GLU A 84 -1.32 10.20 -21.31
C GLU A 84 0.06 9.56 -21.55
N HIS A 85 0.61 8.85 -20.56
CA HIS A 85 2.01 8.44 -20.55
C HIS A 85 2.24 6.93 -20.42
N CYS A 86 1.24 6.17 -19.96
CA CYS A 86 1.40 4.75 -19.67
C CYS A 86 0.78 3.87 -20.76
N PRO A 87 1.42 2.75 -21.12
CA PRO A 87 0.83 1.76 -22.00
C PRO A 87 -0.38 1.08 -21.36
N ALA A 88 -1.29 0.54 -22.16
CA ALA A 88 -2.54 -0.07 -21.68
C ALA A 88 -2.33 -1.18 -20.63
N ALA A 89 -1.24 -1.94 -20.73
CA ALA A 89 -0.91 -3.00 -19.77
C ALA A 89 -0.55 -2.43 -18.37
N GLU A 90 0.16 -1.30 -18.31
CA GLU A 90 0.48 -0.59 -17.07
C GLU A 90 -0.79 0.01 -16.46
N GLN A 91 -1.65 0.65 -17.27
CA GLN A 91 -2.94 1.17 -16.81
C GLN A 91 -3.83 0.07 -16.23
N TRP A 92 -3.86 -1.12 -16.85
CA TRP A 92 -4.58 -2.27 -16.32
C TRP A 92 -4.01 -2.73 -14.97
N LEU A 93 -2.68 -2.81 -14.85
CA LEU A 93 -2.03 -3.15 -13.57
C LEU A 93 -2.39 -2.15 -12.47
N HIS A 94 -2.36 -0.85 -12.79
CA HIS A 94 -2.75 0.19 -11.83
C HIS A 94 -4.22 0.07 -11.40
N ALA A 95 -5.14 -0.26 -12.31
CA ALA A 95 -6.53 -0.52 -11.95
C ALA A 95 -6.67 -1.69 -10.95
N VAL A 96 -5.87 -2.74 -11.11
CA VAL A 96 -5.80 -3.85 -10.15
C VAL A 96 -5.23 -3.37 -8.80
N LEU A 97 -4.13 -2.61 -8.81
CA LEU A 97 -3.52 -2.06 -7.59
C LEU A 97 -4.46 -1.11 -6.85
N PHE A 98 -5.20 -0.25 -7.55
CA PHE A 98 -6.21 0.63 -6.95
C PHE A 98 -7.37 -0.14 -6.30
N THR A 99 -7.72 -1.31 -6.84
CA THR A 99 -8.72 -2.18 -6.24
C THR A 99 -8.17 -2.92 -5.02
N LEU A 100 -6.94 -3.41 -5.09
CA LEU A 100 -6.29 -4.13 -4.00
C LEU A 100 -5.99 -3.23 -2.80
N HIS A 101 -5.69 -1.96 -3.02
CA HIS A 101 -5.30 -1.00 -1.99
C HIS A 101 -6.34 -0.87 -0.85
N PRO A 102 -7.61 -0.49 -1.11
CA PRO A 102 -8.62 -0.43 -0.05
C PRO A 102 -8.92 -1.79 0.58
N ILE A 103 -8.81 -2.90 -0.18
CA ILE A 103 -9.01 -4.25 0.34
C ILE A 103 -7.90 -4.59 1.35
N ALA A 104 -6.63 -4.30 1.03
CA ALA A 104 -5.51 -4.51 1.95
C ALA A 104 -5.65 -3.66 3.23
N LEU A 105 -6.02 -2.39 3.11
CA LEU A 105 -6.27 -1.53 4.26
C LEU A 105 -7.45 -2.03 5.11
N ALA A 106 -8.54 -2.51 4.50
CA ALA A 106 -9.65 -3.13 5.22
C ALA A 106 -9.20 -4.39 5.97
N CYS A 107 -8.41 -5.27 5.34
CA CYS A 107 -7.83 -6.45 5.99
C CYS A 107 -6.95 -6.04 7.19
N ALA A 108 -6.12 -5.01 7.06
CA ALA A 108 -5.33 -4.46 8.16
C ALA A 108 -6.22 -3.97 9.31
N GLY A 109 -7.30 -3.27 9.01
CA GLY A 109 -8.29 -2.83 9.98
C GLY A 109 -8.95 -3.98 10.75
N PHE A 110 -9.24 -5.11 10.10
CA PHE A 110 -9.74 -6.32 10.77
C PHE A 110 -8.69 -7.01 11.64
N MET A 111 -7.41 -6.94 11.27
CA MET A 111 -6.31 -7.49 12.06
C MET A 111 -6.04 -6.66 13.31
N TRP A 112 -6.28 -5.36 13.28
CA TRP A 112 -5.93 -4.42 14.35
C TRP A 112 -6.43 -4.80 15.75
N PRO A 113 -7.74 -5.02 16.01
CA PRO A 113 -8.21 -5.39 17.34
C PRO A 113 -7.58 -6.71 17.82
N ILE A 114 -7.34 -7.67 16.88
CA ILE A 114 -6.77 -8.98 17.21
C ILE A 114 -5.33 -8.85 17.70
N VAL A 115 -4.51 -8.08 16.98
CA VAL A 115 -3.09 -7.90 17.37
C VAL A 115 -2.94 -7.11 18.65
N GLN A 116 -3.97 -6.39 19.08
CA GLN A 116 -4.02 -5.69 20.37
C GLN A 116 -4.73 -6.48 21.48
N GLY A 117 -5.18 -7.71 21.21
CA GLY A 117 -5.83 -8.56 22.21
C GLY A 117 -7.24 -8.11 22.57
N VAL A 118 -7.91 -7.34 21.72
CA VAL A 118 -9.30 -6.93 21.92
C VAL A 118 -10.22 -8.05 21.45
N GLU A 119 -11.25 -8.33 22.23
CA GLU A 119 -12.27 -9.31 21.82
C GLU A 119 -12.99 -8.86 20.56
N VAL A 120 -13.06 -9.78 19.62
CA VAL A 120 -13.75 -9.59 18.32
C VAL A 120 -14.84 -10.62 18.15
N THR A 121 -15.74 -10.37 17.20
CA THR A 121 -16.80 -11.33 16.89
C THR A 121 -16.24 -12.72 16.54
N PRO A 122 -16.92 -13.81 16.92
CA PRO A 122 -16.37 -15.19 16.78
C PRO A 122 -15.97 -15.57 15.36
N TRP A 123 -16.62 -15.01 14.34
CA TRP A 123 -16.26 -15.30 12.95
C TRP A 123 -14.92 -14.66 12.56
N ILE A 124 -14.64 -13.43 13.01
CA ILE A 124 -13.34 -12.75 12.80
C ILE A 124 -12.23 -13.51 13.53
N ALA A 125 -12.45 -13.85 14.82
CA ALA A 125 -11.50 -14.61 15.62
C ALA A 125 -11.18 -15.97 14.99
N ARG A 126 -12.16 -16.65 14.39
CA ARG A 126 -11.96 -17.93 13.67
C ARG A 126 -11.14 -17.73 12.40
N TRP A 127 -11.34 -16.63 11.71
CA TRP A 127 -10.68 -16.34 10.44
C TRP A 127 -9.24 -15.90 10.64
N LEU A 128 -9.00 -15.04 11.63
CA LEU A 128 -7.71 -14.40 11.93
C LEU A 128 -7.14 -14.94 13.27
N ASN A 129 -6.98 -16.26 13.38
CA ASN A 129 -6.75 -16.99 14.63
C ASN A 129 -5.28 -17.05 15.10
N ASN A 130 -4.36 -16.31 14.49
CA ASN A 130 -2.94 -16.31 14.85
C ASN A 130 -2.42 -14.90 15.10
N THR A 131 -2.63 -14.41 16.32
CA THR A 131 -2.27 -13.05 16.75
C THR A 131 -0.80 -12.72 16.56
N GLU A 132 0.09 -13.67 16.91
CA GLU A 132 1.54 -13.45 16.79
C GLU A 132 1.98 -13.34 15.33
N ALA A 133 1.52 -14.25 14.48
CA ALA A 133 1.82 -14.21 13.06
C ALA A 133 1.27 -12.94 12.40
N LEU A 134 0.06 -12.50 12.76
CA LEU A 134 -0.52 -11.27 12.24
C LEU A 134 0.26 -10.03 12.69
N ARG A 135 0.65 -9.97 13.97
CA ARG A 135 1.47 -8.88 14.50
C ARG A 135 2.82 -8.82 13.79
N PHE A 136 3.50 -9.95 13.68
CA PHE A 136 4.77 -10.05 12.97
C PHE A 136 4.62 -9.62 11.50
N PHE A 137 3.58 -10.11 10.84
CA PHE A 137 3.27 -9.72 9.45
C PHE A 137 3.09 -8.20 9.30
N LEU A 138 2.29 -7.57 10.14
CA LEU A 138 2.06 -6.11 10.09
C LEU A 138 3.35 -5.32 10.35
N GLN A 139 4.20 -5.78 11.26
CA GLN A 139 5.51 -5.16 11.53
C GLN A 139 6.45 -5.29 10.33
N VAL A 140 6.53 -6.47 9.71
CA VAL A 140 7.32 -6.70 8.50
C VAL A 140 6.80 -5.85 7.36
N GLN A 141 5.48 -5.81 7.17
CA GLN A 141 4.85 -4.99 6.14
C GLN A 141 5.17 -3.50 6.33
N PHE A 142 5.05 -2.99 7.55
CA PHE A 142 5.41 -1.61 7.88
C PHE A 142 6.88 -1.33 7.57
N GLY A 143 7.81 -2.19 8.01
CA GLY A 143 9.24 -2.06 7.74
C GLY A 143 9.55 -2.08 6.23
N THR A 144 8.90 -2.98 5.48
CA THR A 144 9.03 -3.06 4.02
C THR A 144 8.56 -1.77 3.35
N MET A 145 7.44 -1.20 3.80
CA MET A 145 6.93 0.06 3.27
C MET A 145 7.84 1.26 3.59
N VAL A 146 8.44 1.30 4.80
CA VAL A 146 9.48 2.30 5.14
C VAL A 146 10.65 2.20 4.18
N PHE A 147 11.17 1.00 3.99
CA PHE A 147 12.29 0.77 3.07
C PHE A 147 11.93 1.17 1.63
N PHE A 148 10.74 0.81 1.18
CA PHE A 148 10.27 1.14 -0.17
C PHE A 148 10.10 2.65 -0.37
N THR A 149 9.59 3.37 0.63
CA THR A 149 9.51 4.84 0.59
C THR A 149 10.88 5.47 0.46
N ILE A 150 11.85 5.01 1.26
CA ILE A 150 13.25 5.50 1.19
C ILE A 150 13.84 5.21 -0.18
N TYR A 151 13.63 4.00 -0.72
CA TYR A 151 14.05 3.63 -2.06
C TYR A 151 13.45 4.57 -3.12
N GLN A 152 12.12 4.80 -3.10
CA GLN A 152 11.45 5.69 -4.06
C GLN A 152 12.02 7.11 -4.02
N ILE A 153 12.28 7.64 -2.82
CA ILE A 153 12.85 9.00 -2.68
C ILE A 153 14.28 9.04 -3.20
N ILE A 154 15.13 8.13 -2.75
CA ILE A 154 16.57 8.16 -3.11
C ILE A 154 16.78 7.78 -4.57
N PHE A 155 16.21 6.66 -5.00
CA PHE A 155 16.44 6.15 -6.35
C PHE A 155 15.92 7.12 -7.41
N TRP A 156 14.66 7.52 -7.33
CA TRP A 156 14.04 8.33 -8.38
C TRP A 156 14.40 9.80 -8.35
N ASN A 157 14.75 10.38 -7.20
CA ASN A 157 15.02 11.81 -7.11
C ASN A 157 16.50 12.15 -6.99
N ILE A 158 17.36 11.18 -6.58
CA ILE A 158 18.81 11.44 -6.38
C ILE A 158 19.66 10.64 -7.36
N ILE A 159 19.38 9.33 -7.51
CA ILE A 159 20.23 8.43 -8.29
C ILE A 159 19.84 8.44 -9.77
N TRP A 160 18.53 8.44 -10.06
CA TRP A 160 18.03 8.38 -11.43
C TRP A 160 18.36 9.65 -12.20
N LYS A 161 19.19 9.53 -13.23
CA LYS A 161 19.45 10.62 -14.19
C LYS A 161 18.39 10.55 -15.29
N ASP A 162 17.78 11.70 -15.59
CA ASP A 162 16.75 11.79 -16.63
C ASP A 162 17.26 11.22 -17.96
N LYS A 163 16.79 10.03 -18.31
CA LYS A 163 16.85 9.54 -19.68
C LYS A 163 15.72 10.20 -20.44
N PRO A 164 15.92 10.57 -21.72
CA PRO A 164 14.81 11.07 -22.54
C PRO A 164 13.68 10.05 -22.49
N VAL A 165 12.47 10.48 -22.08
CA VAL A 165 11.27 9.65 -22.07
C VAL A 165 11.04 9.15 -23.48
N LEU A 166 11.23 7.87 -23.72
CA LEU A 166 10.91 7.26 -25.00
C LEU A 166 9.38 7.32 -25.13
N LYS A 167 8.88 8.20 -26.00
CA LYS A 167 7.47 8.17 -26.42
C LYS A 167 7.27 6.85 -27.16
N GLN A 168 6.52 5.96 -26.55
CA GLN A 168 6.01 4.74 -27.19
C GLN A 168 4.74 5.04 -27.96
#